data_89ab79e3865568b58ff9dfd395c9802f
#
_entry.id   89ab79e3865568b58ff9dfd395c9802f
#
_cell.length_a   1.000
_cell.length_b   1.000
_cell.length_c   1.000
_cell.angle_alpha   90.00
_cell.angle_beta   90.00
_cell.angle_gamma   90.00
#
_symmetry.space_group_name_H-M   'P 1'
#
loop_
_entity.id
_entity.type
_entity.pdbx_description
1 polymer ?
#
loop_
_entity_poly.entity_id
_entity_poly.type
_entity_poly.pdbx_seq_one_letter_code
_entity_poly.pdbx_strand_id
1 'polypeptide(L)'
;LSLAAMKVPEADFDAIAERVNAFPEVAHNYARDHKLNMWFVLATEDAGGVEAACAAIAAATGLEVLNFPKRAEYALRLRFEA
;
A
#
# COMPACT_ATOMS: atom_id res chain seq x y z
N LEU A 1 -8.65 6.63 -4.61
CA LEU A 1 -7.38 6.44 -3.91
C LEU A 1 -7.59 5.77 -2.57
N SER A 2 -6.69 4.90 -2.20
CA SER A 2 -6.72 4.25 -0.91
C SER A 2 -5.31 4.09 -0.36
N LEU A 3 -5.16 4.21 0.95
CA LEU A 3 -3.88 3.96 1.61
C LEU A 3 -3.87 2.52 2.11
N ALA A 4 -2.83 1.79 1.75
CA ALA A 4 -2.66 0.41 2.17
C ALA A 4 -1.37 0.27 2.98
N ALA A 5 -1.35 -0.70 3.87
CA ALA A 5 -0.18 -0.98 4.68
C ALA A 5 0.03 -2.47 4.87
N MET A 6 1.28 -2.84 5.06
CA MET A 6 1.69 -4.21 5.25
C MET A 6 2.73 -4.30 6.37
N LYS A 7 2.68 -5.41 7.09
CA LYS A 7 3.75 -5.79 8.01
C LYS A 7 4.68 -6.73 7.27
N VAL A 8 5.86 -6.25 6.93
CA VAL A 8 6.82 -7.00 6.11
C VAL A 8 8.02 -7.40 6.97
N PRO A 9 8.45 -8.67 6.95
CA PRO A 9 9.68 -9.05 7.62
C PRO A 9 10.85 -8.20 7.13
N GLU A 10 11.64 -7.67 8.04
CA GLU A 10 12.70 -6.72 7.70
C GLU A 10 13.69 -7.30 6.69
N ALA A 11 14.04 -8.57 6.83
CA ALA A 11 14.97 -9.24 5.92
C ALA A 11 14.43 -9.34 4.49
N ASP A 12 13.10 -9.31 4.32
CA ASP A 12 12.44 -9.47 3.02
C ASP A 12 11.92 -8.14 2.47
N PHE A 13 12.17 -7.03 3.16
CA PHE A 13 11.52 -5.76 2.84
C PHE A 13 11.76 -5.32 1.39
N ASP A 14 13.01 -5.32 0.94
CA ASP A 14 13.33 -4.88 -0.41
C ASP A 14 12.73 -5.79 -1.48
N ALA A 15 12.77 -7.10 -1.28
CA ALA A 15 12.18 -8.06 -2.21
C ALA A 15 10.67 -7.91 -2.30
N ILE A 16 10.01 -7.71 -1.16
CA ILE A 16 8.56 -7.50 -1.13
C ILE A 16 8.21 -6.16 -1.76
N ALA A 17 9.00 -5.11 -1.50
CA ALA A 17 8.79 -3.80 -2.11
C ALA A 17 8.83 -3.89 -3.64
N GLU A 18 9.76 -4.64 -4.21
CA GLU A 18 9.82 -4.85 -5.66
C GLU A 18 8.54 -5.50 -6.18
N ARG A 19 8.03 -6.51 -5.49
CA ARG A 19 6.80 -7.19 -5.90
C ARG A 19 5.59 -6.25 -5.84
N VAL A 20 5.48 -5.48 -4.75
CA VAL A 20 4.40 -4.51 -4.57
C VAL A 20 4.47 -3.43 -5.66
N ASN A 21 5.67 -2.90 -5.91
CA ASN A 21 5.87 -1.82 -6.88
C ASN A 21 5.62 -2.27 -8.33
N ALA A 22 5.62 -3.56 -8.60
CA ALA A 22 5.33 -4.09 -9.93
C ALA A 22 3.84 -3.97 -10.29
N PHE A 23 2.97 -3.75 -9.32
CA PHE A 23 1.54 -3.57 -9.59
C PHE A 23 1.29 -2.15 -10.11
N PRO A 24 0.62 -1.99 -11.25
CA PRO A 24 0.38 -0.66 -11.81
C PRO A 24 -0.51 0.23 -10.94
N GLU A 25 -1.34 -0.37 -10.09
CA GLU A 25 -2.21 0.36 -9.16
C GLU A 25 -1.44 1.00 -8.01
N VAL A 26 -0.22 0.55 -7.74
CA VAL A 26 0.57 1.01 -6.60
C VAL A 26 1.30 2.31 -6.96
N ALA A 27 1.08 3.32 -6.13
CA ALA A 27 1.80 4.59 -6.22
C ALA A 27 2.37 4.93 -4.84
N HIS A 28 3.48 5.61 -4.80
CA HIS A 28 4.07 6.14 -3.56
C HIS A 28 4.27 5.10 -2.46
N ASN A 29 5.09 4.08 -2.71
CA ASN A 29 5.45 3.10 -1.70
C ASN A 29 6.58 3.66 -0.84
N TYR A 30 6.39 3.65 0.49
CA TYR A 30 7.39 4.14 1.42
C TYR A 30 7.46 3.31 2.69
N ALA A 31 8.65 3.29 3.29
CA ALA A 31 8.91 2.61 4.55
C ALA A 31 8.58 3.52 5.74
N ARG A 32 8.13 2.92 6.83
CA ARG A 32 7.92 3.64 8.10
C ARG A 32 8.46 2.79 9.24
N ASP A 33 8.97 3.45 10.25
CA ASP A 33 9.37 2.81 11.51
C ASP A 33 8.12 2.58 12.36
N HIS A 34 7.41 1.49 12.04
CA HIS A 34 6.13 1.15 12.64
C HIS A 34 5.90 -0.36 12.47
N LYS A 35 4.95 -0.92 13.22
CA LYS A 35 4.56 -2.33 13.05
C LYS A 35 4.13 -2.61 11.61
N LEU A 36 3.38 -1.69 11.03
CA LEU A 36 3.08 -1.69 9.61
C LEU A 36 4.17 -0.86 8.93
N ASN A 37 5.19 -1.51 8.43
CA ASN A 37 6.41 -0.85 7.98
C ASN A 37 6.45 -0.51 6.50
N MET A 38 5.48 -0.99 5.72
CA MET A 38 5.37 -0.66 4.29
C MET A 38 4.01 -0.01 4.05
N TRP A 39 4.02 1.18 3.46
CA TRP A 39 2.81 1.95 3.18
C TRP A 39 2.81 2.39 1.73
N PHE A 40 1.68 2.23 1.06
CA PHE A 40 1.56 2.63 -0.34
C PHE A 40 0.15 3.08 -0.67
N VAL A 41 0.04 3.86 -1.74
CA VAL A 41 -1.24 4.36 -2.23
C VAL A 41 -1.70 3.45 -3.37
N LEU A 42 -2.96 3.03 -3.32
CA LEU A 42 -3.60 2.31 -4.41
C LEU A 42 -4.47 3.29 -5.20
N ALA A 43 -4.17 3.43 -6.47
CA ALA A 43 -4.89 4.29 -7.40
C ALA A 43 -5.68 3.41 -8.36
N THR A 44 -6.98 3.31 -8.12
CA THR A 44 -7.91 2.55 -8.96
C THR A 44 -9.13 3.42 -9.26
N GLU A 45 -9.91 3.01 -10.25
CA GLU A 45 -11.11 3.76 -10.65
C GLU A 45 -12.26 3.62 -9.66
N ASP A 46 -12.31 2.50 -8.93
CA ASP A 46 -13.39 2.24 -7.99
C ASP A 46 -12.94 1.39 -6.80
N ALA A 47 -13.81 1.25 -5.80
CA ALA A 47 -13.54 0.49 -4.59
C ALA A 47 -13.31 -1.00 -4.86
N GLY A 48 -13.99 -1.56 -5.85
CA GLY A 48 -13.79 -2.95 -6.25
C GLY A 48 -12.37 -3.19 -6.77
N GLY A 49 -11.82 -2.21 -7.47
CA GLY A 49 -10.44 -2.24 -7.94
C GLY A 49 -9.44 -2.24 -6.80
N VAL A 50 -9.70 -1.47 -5.71
CA VAL A 50 -8.86 -1.46 -4.52
C VAL A 50 -8.84 -2.83 -3.85
N GLU A 51 -10.01 -3.43 -3.66
CA GLU A 51 -10.09 -4.76 -3.05
C GLU A 51 -9.39 -5.83 -3.89
N ALA A 52 -9.57 -5.78 -5.20
CA ALA A 52 -8.92 -6.70 -6.12
C ALA A 52 -7.39 -6.55 -6.08
N ALA A 53 -6.90 -5.31 -6.05
CA ALA A 53 -5.47 -5.03 -5.95
C ALA A 53 -4.89 -5.54 -4.63
N CYS A 54 -5.56 -5.29 -3.52
CA CYS A 54 -5.14 -5.80 -2.20
C CYS A 54 -5.05 -7.33 -2.20
N ALA A 55 -6.05 -8.00 -2.75
CA ALA A 55 -6.07 -9.47 -2.82
C ALA A 55 -4.92 -10.00 -3.70
N ALA A 56 -4.67 -9.35 -4.83
CA ALA A 56 -3.59 -9.74 -5.74
C ALA A 56 -2.21 -9.54 -5.09
N ILE A 57 -2.01 -8.44 -4.38
CA ILE A 57 -0.76 -8.16 -3.68
C ILE A 57 -0.57 -9.18 -2.54
N ALA A 58 -1.62 -9.47 -1.79
CA ALA A 58 -1.55 -10.47 -0.72
C ALA A 58 -1.18 -11.85 -1.29
N ALA A 59 -1.75 -12.24 -2.41
CA ALA A 59 -1.44 -13.50 -3.07
C ALA A 59 0.01 -13.54 -3.57
N ALA A 60 0.49 -12.44 -4.14
CA ALA A 60 1.85 -12.35 -4.70
C ALA A 60 2.92 -12.34 -3.62
N THR A 61 2.63 -11.79 -2.45
CA THR A 61 3.60 -11.62 -1.36
C THR A 61 3.46 -12.65 -0.24
N GLY A 62 2.31 -13.29 -0.13
CA GLY A 62 1.99 -14.18 1.00
C GLY A 62 1.74 -13.43 2.30
N LEU A 63 1.54 -12.12 2.25
CA LEU A 63 1.35 -11.26 3.42
C LEU A 63 0.00 -10.56 3.36
N GLU A 64 -0.52 -10.23 4.56
CA GLU A 64 -1.78 -9.48 4.66
C GLU A 64 -1.61 -8.04 4.21
N VAL A 65 -2.60 -7.52 3.49
CA VAL A 65 -2.65 -6.11 3.08
C VAL A 65 -3.83 -5.46 3.80
N LEU A 66 -3.56 -4.42 4.56
CA LEU A 66 -4.57 -3.64 5.26
C LEU A 66 -4.90 -2.40 4.44
N ASN A 67 -6.17 -2.06 4.37
CA ASN A 67 -6.66 -0.95 3.54
C ASN A 67 -7.29 0.13 4.41
N PHE A 68 -6.83 1.39 4.25
CA PHE A 68 -7.28 2.54 5.03
C PHE A 68 -7.71 3.68 4.09
N PRO A 69 -8.86 3.59 3.43
CA PRO A 69 -9.25 4.58 2.43
C PRO A 69 -9.41 6.00 2.98
N LYS A 70 -9.93 6.15 4.20
CA LYS A 70 -10.10 7.46 4.82
C LYS A 70 -8.78 8.13 5.17
N ARG A 71 -7.76 7.35 5.53
CA ARG A 71 -6.42 7.88 5.82
C ARG A 71 -5.72 8.37 4.56
N ALA A 72 -5.97 7.74 3.42
CA ALA A 72 -5.41 8.20 2.15
C ALA A 72 -5.86 9.62 1.84
N GLU A 73 -7.16 9.88 1.99
CA GLU A 73 -7.74 11.18 1.77
C GLU A 73 -7.12 12.25 2.68
N TYR A 74 -7.00 11.93 3.94
CA TYR A 74 -6.40 12.83 4.93
C TYR A 74 -4.92 13.10 4.64
N ALA A 75 -4.15 12.07 4.35
CA ALA A 75 -2.72 12.20 4.09
C ALA A 75 -2.45 13.04 2.84
N LEU A 76 -3.25 12.87 1.79
CA LEU A 76 -3.13 13.65 0.57
C LEU A 76 -3.43 15.12 0.81
N ARG A 77 -4.43 15.43 1.63
CA ARG A 77 -4.73 16.81 2.01
C ARG A 77 -3.56 17.47 2.72
N LEU A 78 -2.96 16.79 3.68
CA LEU A 78 -1.81 17.32 4.41
C LEU A 78 -0.64 17.63 3.48
N ARG A 79 -0.42 16.82 2.47
CA ARG A 79 0.65 17.05 1.50
C ARG A 79 0.42 18.30 0.66
N PHE A 80 -0.82 18.56 0.30
CA PHE A 80 -1.16 19.74 -0.50
C PHE A 80 -1.09 21.04 0.30
N GLU A 81 -1.31 20.96 1.59
CA GLU A 81 -1.27 22.14 2.47
C GLU A 81 0.16 22.49 2.91
N ALA A 82 1.05 21.55 2.85
CA ALA A 82 2.46 21.77 3.18
C ALA A 82 3.20 22.43 2.03
#